data_a7d21fdd16ba84635ed661aaf4480c82
#
_entry.id   a7d21fdd16ba84635ed661aaf4480c82
#
_cell.length_a   1.000
_cell.length_b   1.000
_cell.length_c   1.000
_cell.angle_alpha   90.00
_cell.angle_beta   90.00
_cell.angle_gamma   90.00
#
_symmetry.space_group_name_H-M   'P 1'
#
loop_
_entity.id
_entity.type
_entity.pdbx_description
1 polymer ?
#
loop_
_entity_poly.entity_id
_entity_poly.type
_entity_poly.pdbx_seq_one_letter_code
_entity_poly.pdbx_strand_id
1 'polypeptide(L)' 'MPKTYEITNKIRTLRFFANEMSQQTLAELTGVSRQTINAIELGKYTPSLDLAYKIAHVFGVLIDEVFEYKIANEIVK' A
#
# COMPACT_ATOMS: atom_id res chain seq x y z
N MET A 1 23.12 -0.77 -16.32
CA MET A 1 21.85 -1.34 -15.97
C MET A 1 21.09 -0.45 -15.04
N PRO A 2 19.94 -0.06 -15.40
CA PRO A 2 19.19 0.81 -14.54
C PRO A 2 18.80 0.10 -13.26
N LYS A 3 18.66 0.89 -12.24
CA LYS A 3 18.18 0.36 -10.98
C LYS A 3 16.72 0.01 -11.09
N THR A 4 16.34 -1.01 -10.36
CA THR A 4 14.96 -1.40 -10.27
C THR A 4 14.40 -0.86 -8.96
N TYR A 5 13.31 -0.13 -9.08
CA TYR A 5 12.64 0.42 -7.91
C TYR A 5 11.36 -0.36 -7.67
N GLU A 6 11.00 -0.50 -6.43
CA GLU A 6 9.73 -1.12 -6.12
C GLU A 6 9.11 -0.43 -4.93
N ILE A 7 7.80 -0.48 -4.91
CA ILE A 7 7.01 0.08 -3.83
C ILE A 7 6.47 -1.09 -3.03
N THR A 8 6.80 -1.10 -1.76
CA THR A 8 6.22 -2.09 -0.85
C THR A 8 5.23 -1.38 0.05
N ASN A 9 4.40 -2.14 0.75
CA ASN A 9 3.40 -1.52 1.58
C ASN A 9 3.20 -2.31 2.87
N LYS A 10 2.59 -1.65 3.84
CA LYS A 10 2.28 -2.23 5.13
C LYS A 10 0.78 -2.28 5.36
N ILE A 11 -0.01 -2.32 4.29
CA ILE A 11 -1.47 -2.25 4.41
C ILE A 11 -2.00 -3.39 5.26
N ARG A 12 -1.52 -4.59 5.03
CA ARG A 12 -2.01 -5.73 5.79
C ARG A 12 -1.74 -5.58 7.29
N THR A 13 -0.54 -5.12 7.63
CA THR A 13 -0.19 -4.87 9.02
C THR A 13 -1.06 -3.77 9.62
N LEU A 14 -1.27 -2.70 8.88
CA LEU A 14 -2.11 -1.60 9.35
C LEU A 14 -3.55 -2.05 9.54
N ARG A 15 -4.06 -2.90 8.64
CA ARG A 15 -5.40 -3.44 8.79
C ARG A 15 -5.50 -4.28 10.06
N PHE A 16 -4.47 -5.08 10.32
CA PHE A 16 -4.46 -5.92 11.52
C PHE A 16 -4.57 -5.05 12.76
N PHE A 17 -3.79 -3.98 12.82
CA PHE A 17 -3.82 -3.10 13.99
C PHE A 17 -5.04 -2.18 14.02
N ALA A 18 -5.79 -2.11 12.93
CA ALA A 18 -7.02 -1.35 12.88
C ALA A 18 -8.20 -2.27 13.18
N ASN A 19 -8.11 -3.00 14.26
CA ASN A 19 -9.16 -3.90 14.72
C ASN A 19 -9.45 -4.99 13.69
N GLU A 20 -8.38 -5.51 13.07
CA GLU A 20 -8.47 -6.58 12.07
C GLU A 20 -9.40 -6.21 10.92
N MET A 21 -9.22 -5.00 10.42
CA MET A 21 -10.02 -4.50 9.31
C MET A 21 -9.87 -5.43 8.09
N SER A 22 -10.98 -5.77 7.46
CA SER A 22 -10.96 -6.62 6.26
C SER A 22 -10.55 -5.82 5.04
N GLN A 23 -10.10 -6.52 4.00
CA GLN A 23 -9.84 -5.88 2.71
C GLN A 23 -11.11 -5.25 2.17
N GLN A 24 -12.25 -5.90 2.37
CA GLN A 24 -13.53 -5.39 1.89
C GLN A 24 -13.86 -4.05 2.55
N THR A 25 -13.67 -3.96 3.85
CA THR A 25 -13.93 -2.72 4.56
C THR A 25 -13.03 -1.59 4.05
N LEU A 26 -11.74 -1.89 3.90
CA LEU A 26 -10.82 -0.89 3.38
C LEU A 26 -11.22 -0.45 1.97
N ALA A 27 -11.63 -1.41 1.14
CA ALA A 27 -12.07 -1.10 -0.21
C ALA A 27 -13.27 -0.15 -0.20
N GLU A 28 -14.23 -0.43 0.68
CA GLU A 28 -15.41 0.43 0.78
C GLU A 28 -15.05 1.83 1.25
N LEU A 29 -14.14 1.93 2.20
CA LEU A 29 -13.74 3.23 2.74
C LEU A 29 -12.95 4.06 1.74
N THR A 30 -12.31 3.40 0.79
CA THR A 30 -11.49 4.12 -0.20
C THR A 30 -12.16 4.18 -1.58
N GLY A 31 -13.31 3.53 -1.74
CA GLY A 31 -14.07 3.62 -2.98
C GLY A 31 -13.54 2.77 -4.11
N VAL A 32 -12.87 1.68 -3.81
CA VAL A 32 -12.38 0.77 -4.84
C VAL A 32 -12.85 -0.65 -4.53
N SER A 33 -12.55 -1.58 -5.42
CA SER A 33 -12.97 -2.96 -5.20
C SER A 33 -11.99 -3.67 -4.25
N ARG A 34 -12.47 -4.75 -3.66
CA ARG A 34 -11.62 -5.58 -2.82
C ARG A 34 -10.46 -6.16 -3.62
N GLN A 35 -10.70 -6.50 -4.88
CA GLN A 35 -9.64 -7.01 -5.75
C GLN A 35 -8.53 -5.99 -5.91
N THR A 36 -8.88 -4.71 -5.98
CA THR A 36 -7.89 -3.65 -6.08
C THR A 36 -7.02 -3.61 -4.83
N ILE A 37 -7.64 -3.66 -3.65
CA ILE A 37 -6.90 -3.66 -2.41
C ILE A 37 -5.97 -4.88 -2.35
N ASN A 38 -6.49 -6.04 -2.70
CA ASN A 38 -5.69 -7.25 -2.68
C ASN A 38 -4.49 -7.15 -3.62
N ALA A 39 -4.70 -6.63 -4.82
CA ALA A 39 -3.62 -6.48 -5.79
C ALA A 39 -2.55 -5.51 -5.27
N ILE A 40 -2.95 -4.44 -4.60
CA ILE A 40 -2.01 -3.50 -4.03
C ILE A 40 -1.19 -4.18 -2.93
N GLU A 41 -1.85 -4.91 -2.04
CA GLU A 41 -1.16 -5.58 -0.94
C GLU A 41 -0.14 -6.59 -1.46
N LEU A 42 -0.47 -7.25 -2.57
CA LEU A 42 0.43 -8.24 -3.16
C LEU A 42 1.54 -7.61 -4.01
N GLY A 43 1.52 -6.31 -4.17
CA GLY A 43 2.52 -5.63 -4.98
C GLY A 43 2.30 -5.77 -6.47
N LYS A 44 1.11 -6.19 -6.89
CA LYS A 44 0.81 -6.39 -8.30
C LYS A 44 0.20 -5.17 -8.96
N TYR A 45 -0.16 -4.18 -8.17
CA TYR A 45 -0.79 -2.98 -8.67
C TYR A 45 -0.32 -1.81 -7.83
N THR A 46 0.13 -0.75 -8.49
CA THR A 46 0.55 0.46 -7.81
C THR A 46 -0.62 1.44 -7.79
N PRO A 47 -1.07 1.88 -6.63
CA PRO A 47 -2.22 2.76 -6.58
C PRO A 47 -1.89 4.13 -7.14
N SER A 48 -2.93 4.84 -7.59
CA SER A 48 -2.78 6.24 -7.92
C SER A 48 -2.40 7.01 -6.66
N LEU A 49 -1.87 8.20 -6.84
CA LEU A 49 -1.53 9.03 -5.70
C LEU A 49 -2.75 9.32 -4.85
N ASP A 50 -3.88 9.58 -5.51
CA ASP A 50 -5.13 9.84 -4.80
C ASP A 50 -5.53 8.66 -3.93
N LEU A 51 -5.48 7.46 -4.48
CA LEU A 51 -5.84 6.27 -3.72
C LEU A 51 -4.86 6.03 -2.59
N ALA A 52 -3.58 6.25 -2.83
CA ALA A 52 -2.56 6.05 -1.80
C ALA A 52 -2.81 6.97 -0.61
N TYR A 53 -3.16 8.22 -0.86
CA TYR A 53 -3.47 9.15 0.23
C TYR A 53 -4.76 8.76 0.95
N LYS A 54 -5.76 8.26 0.21
CA LYS A 54 -6.99 7.80 0.85
C LYS A 54 -6.72 6.65 1.80
N ILE A 55 -5.88 5.71 1.38
CA ILE A 55 -5.53 4.58 2.25
C ILE A 55 -4.84 5.08 3.51
N ALA A 56 -3.87 5.97 3.37
CA ALA A 56 -3.17 6.52 4.52
C ALA A 56 -4.15 7.23 5.45
N HIS A 57 -5.09 7.96 4.88
CA HIS A 57 -6.08 8.69 5.66
C HIS A 57 -6.96 7.74 6.48
N VAL A 58 -7.37 6.63 5.89
CA VAL A 58 -8.19 5.65 6.59
C VAL A 58 -7.49 5.18 7.86
N PHE A 59 -6.19 4.96 7.79
CA PHE A 59 -5.43 4.48 8.94
C PHE A 59 -4.93 5.61 9.85
N GLY A 60 -5.12 6.86 9.43
CA GLY A 60 -4.68 7.99 10.23
C GLY A 60 -3.17 8.12 10.32
N VAL A 61 -2.47 7.72 9.27
CA VAL A 61 -1.01 7.76 9.23
C VAL A 61 -0.54 8.52 8.01
N LEU A 62 0.74 8.79 7.95
CA LEU A 62 1.33 9.42 6.79
C LEU A 62 1.48 8.40 5.67
N ILE A 63 1.49 8.88 4.44
CA ILE A 63 1.64 7.99 3.29
C ILE A 63 2.93 7.19 3.37
N ASP A 64 4.00 7.77 3.92
CA ASP A 64 5.27 7.07 4.09
C ASP A 64 5.17 5.91 5.06
N GLU A 65 4.16 5.92 5.91
CA GLU A 65 3.97 4.84 6.87
C GLU A 65 3.18 3.69 6.26
N VAL A 66 2.58 3.93 5.09
CA VAL A 66 1.85 2.89 4.37
C VAL A 66 2.72 2.30 3.28
N PHE A 67 3.40 3.15 2.52
CA PHE A 67 4.15 2.72 1.35
C PHE A 67 5.62 3.05 1.52
N GLU A 68 6.46 2.16 1.03
CA GLU A 68 7.87 2.34 1.10
C GLU A 68 8.46 2.16 -0.29
N TYR A 69 9.34 3.06 -0.68
CA TYR A 69 9.95 3.06 -2.00
C TYR A 69 11.38 2.57 -1.83
N LYS A 70 11.71 1.47 -2.46
CA LYS A 70 13.01 0.86 -2.30
C LYS A 70 13.68 0.67 -3.64
N ILE A 71 14.99 0.68 -3.63
CA ILE A 71 15.75 0.28 -4.78
C ILE A 71 15.95 -1.22 -4.66
N ALA A 72 15.23 -1.97 -5.48
CA ALA A 72 15.17 -3.41 -5.33
C ALA A 72 16.44 -4.09 -5.73
N ASN A 73 17.25 -3.46 -6.51
CA ASN A 73 18.44 -4.06 -7.05
C ASN A 73 19.65 -3.19 -6.78
N GLU A 74 19.73 -2.73 -5.57
CA GLU A 74 20.81 -1.85 -5.23
C GLU A 74 22.09 -2.61 -5.05
N ILE A 75 23.10 -2.21 -5.77
CA ILE A 75 24.41 -2.74 -5.60
C ILE A 75 25.19 -1.72 -4.85
N VAL A 76 25.56 -2.08 -3.72
CA VAL A 76 26.33 -1.17 -2.96
C VAL A 76 27.75 -1.43 -3.27
N LYS A 77 28.24 -0.64 -3.78
CA LYS A 77 29.49 -0.89 -4.18
C LYS A 77 30.45 -0.83 -3.19
#